data_fc7f31be71d3fbae8316b82e31c27c44
#
_entry.id   fc7f31be71d3fbae8316b82e31c27c44
#
_cell.length_a   1.000
_cell.length_b   1.000
_cell.length_c   1.000
_cell.angle_alpha   90.00
_cell.angle_beta   90.00
_cell.angle_gamma   90.00
#
_symmetry.space_group_name_H-M   'P 1'
#
loop_
_entity.id
_entity.type
_entity.pdbx_description
1 polymer ?
#
loop_
_entity_poly.entity_id
_entity_poly.type
_entity_poly.pdbx_seq_one_letter_code
_entity_poly.pdbx_strand_id
1 'polypeptide(L)'
;TLYGARPTQRAIDAPAVLTKNKVELATLKKKFRLKLADVWVNTTTGISEALLEQARVIVEPESDTFSSRSIRSDGTLVEALRELAQASDFSTTWKELQRYWQVEVETRQAFNDEHFDVAWDLSGSDYETTIGHGVGRPDVASPPGEFSIERRGDVLLGGIYPGGAYTHLLSTKHGGVIQTPRFRIDSDHISVRVLGGDLSFAQLIIENYAVPRGGIYHLRYSPKSDQMMWTQWDTTFWKGFTAYIEFATQEDVTRFQFDSEDASLTNRPTRRGDGRSFIGASQIVLHETAETPRDMVLPVLQMFEGVTPTSLNELTRQLSEQLKEAVEAWRDDRLTEQQAVFLDEFVRADLLPR
;
A
#
# COMPACT_ATOMS: atom_id res chain seq x y z
N THR A 1 22.81 5.88 31.96
CA THR A 1 23.78 6.67 31.18
C THR A 1 25.16 6.08 31.35
N LEU A 2 25.81 5.63 30.29
CA LEU A 2 27.10 4.94 30.28
C LEU A 2 28.25 5.73 30.90
N TYR A 3 28.10 7.02 31.18
CA TYR A 3 29.14 7.89 31.73
C TYR A 3 28.62 8.93 32.74
N GLY A 4 27.47 8.69 33.36
CA GLY A 4 26.93 9.60 34.37
C GLY A 4 26.50 10.98 33.87
N ALA A 5 26.43 11.19 32.53
CA ALA A 5 25.94 12.42 31.97
C ALA A 5 24.45 12.60 32.25
N ARG A 6 24.07 13.72 32.84
CA ARG A 6 22.66 14.08 33.06
C ARG A 6 22.06 14.46 31.72
N PRO A 7 20.81 13.98 31.42
CA PRO A 7 20.12 14.43 30.22
C PRO A 7 19.94 15.95 30.25
N THR A 8 20.05 16.60 29.11
CA THR A 8 19.77 18.03 28.98
C THR A 8 18.26 18.29 29.19
N GLN A 9 17.89 19.49 29.63
CA GLN A 9 16.48 19.88 29.78
C GLN A 9 15.71 19.64 28.49
N ARG A 10 16.30 19.94 27.33
CA ARG A 10 15.75 19.67 26.01
C ARG A 10 15.43 18.17 25.78
N ALA A 11 16.28 17.27 26.27
CA ALA A 11 16.04 15.83 26.14
C ALA A 11 14.92 15.35 27.09
N ILE A 12 14.76 15.99 28.25
CA ILE A 12 13.70 15.71 29.21
C ILE A 12 12.33 16.15 28.64
N ASP A 13 12.31 17.32 28.00
CA ASP A 13 11.06 17.92 27.48
C ASP A 13 10.64 17.33 26.13
N ALA A 14 11.56 16.67 25.39
CA ALA A 14 11.33 16.15 24.05
C ALA A 14 10.06 15.27 23.92
N PRO A 15 9.74 14.33 24.83
CA PRO A 15 8.52 13.52 24.73
C PRO A 15 7.24 14.37 24.78
N ALA A 16 7.17 15.37 25.66
CA ALA A 16 6.02 16.25 25.78
C ALA A 16 5.83 17.11 24.53
N VAL A 17 6.92 17.65 23.97
CA VAL A 17 6.90 18.40 22.72
C VAL A 17 6.47 17.51 21.56
N LEU A 18 6.97 16.28 21.48
CA LEU A 18 6.59 15.34 20.43
C LEU A 18 5.10 15.00 20.50
N THR A 19 4.58 14.71 21.68
CA THR A 19 3.16 14.43 21.89
C THR A 19 2.29 15.63 21.47
N LYS A 20 2.64 16.84 21.87
CA LYS A 20 1.94 18.04 21.46
C LYS A 20 1.93 18.21 19.94
N ASN A 21 3.09 18.03 19.30
CA ASN A 21 3.21 18.16 17.85
C ASN A 21 2.38 17.09 17.10
N LYS A 22 2.33 15.86 17.61
CA LYS A 22 1.48 14.80 17.03
C LYS A 22 0.01 15.19 17.05
N VAL A 23 -0.50 15.73 18.16
CA VAL A 23 -1.90 16.20 18.27
C VAL A 23 -2.19 17.35 17.31
N GLU A 24 -1.28 18.33 17.23
CA GLU A 24 -1.42 19.45 16.30
C GLU A 24 -1.42 18.98 14.84
N LEU A 25 -0.54 18.07 14.49
CA LEU A 25 -0.45 17.47 13.15
C LEU A 25 -1.71 16.66 12.79
N ALA A 26 -2.23 15.86 13.70
CA ALA A 26 -3.48 15.13 13.49
C ALA A 26 -4.65 16.09 13.24
N THR A 27 -4.71 17.21 13.99
CA THR A 27 -5.72 18.25 13.80
C THR A 27 -5.59 18.94 12.44
N LEU A 28 -4.37 19.24 12.01
CA LEU A 28 -4.10 19.84 10.69
C LEU A 28 -4.44 18.88 9.56
N LYS A 29 -4.08 17.60 9.72
CA LYS A 29 -4.37 16.55 8.75
C LYS A 29 -5.88 16.37 8.57
N LYS A 30 -6.63 16.37 9.67
CA LYS A 30 -8.10 16.35 9.63
C LYS A 30 -8.68 17.57 8.91
N LYS A 31 -8.18 18.78 9.19
CA LYS A 31 -8.61 20.00 8.48
C LYS A 31 -8.29 19.96 7.00
N PHE A 32 -7.14 19.41 6.62
CA PHE A 32 -6.75 19.21 5.23
C PHE A 32 -7.72 18.25 4.53
N ARG A 33 -8.00 17.08 5.12
CA ARG A 33 -8.99 16.11 4.62
C ARG A 33 -10.34 16.76 4.35
N LEU A 34 -10.89 17.49 5.32
CA LEU A 34 -12.18 18.17 5.18
C LEU A 34 -12.19 19.14 4.00
N LYS A 35 -11.18 19.99 3.87
CA LYS A 35 -11.10 20.96 2.77
C LYS A 35 -10.94 20.29 1.41
N LEU A 36 -10.13 19.24 1.33
CA LEU A 36 -9.91 18.54 0.08
C LEU A 36 -11.17 17.76 -0.32
N ALA A 37 -11.85 17.13 0.62
CA ALA A 37 -13.12 16.46 0.37
C ALA A 37 -14.20 17.43 -0.15
N ASP A 38 -14.29 18.66 0.39
CA ASP A 38 -15.20 19.68 -0.12
C ASP A 38 -14.87 20.06 -1.59
N VAL A 39 -13.60 20.15 -1.94
CA VAL A 39 -13.17 20.37 -3.32
C VAL A 39 -13.55 19.19 -4.21
N TRP A 40 -13.29 17.97 -3.76
CA TRP A 40 -13.58 16.75 -4.52
C TRP A 40 -15.07 16.53 -4.75
N VAL A 41 -15.93 16.77 -3.75
CA VAL A 41 -17.39 16.69 -3.94
C VAL A 41 -17.85 17.59 -5.08
N ASN A 42 -17.27 18.78 -5.22
CA ASN A 42 -17.59 19.67 -6.34
C ASN A 42 -17.01 19.18 -7.67
N THR A 43 -15.86 18.51 -7.64
CA THR A 43 -15.20 17.97 -8.86
C THR A 43 -15.94 16.75 -9.40
N THR A 44 -16.59 15.93 -8.54
CA THR A 44 -17.27 14.71 -8.95
C THR A 44 -18.35 14.94 -10.02
N THR A 45 -18.91 16.15 -10.12
CA THR A 45 -19.92 16.48 -11.16
C THR A 45 -19.39 16.38 -12.59
N GLY A 46 -18.07 16.54 -12.81
CA GLY A 46 -17.42 16.42 -14.13
C GLY A 46 -16.77 15.06 -14.40
N ILE A 47 -16.70 14.19 -13.41
CA ILE A 47 -15.97 12.92 -13.52
C ILE A 47 -16.59 11.98 -14.56
N SER A 48 -17.90 11.96 -14.69
CA SER A 48 -18.57 11.11 -15.69
C SER A 48 -18.06 11.37 -17.11
N GLU A 49 -17.86 12.63 -17.49
CA GLU A 49 -17.32 13.01 -18.81
C GLU A 49 -15.86 12.62 -18.93
N ALA A 50 -15.06 12.85 -17.90
CA ALA A 50 -13.64 12.48 -17.88
C ALA A 50 -13.44 10.96 -17.98
N LEU A 51 -14.27 10.16 -17.32
CA LEU A 51 -14.25 8.70 -17.45
C LEU A 51 -14.62 8.24 -18.87
N LEU A 52 -15.62 8.87 -19.48
CA LEU A 52 -16.00 8.59 -20.88
C LEU A 52 -14.87 8.93 -21.84
N GLU A 53 -14.15 10.01 -21.62
CA GLU A 53 -13.00 10.39 -22.44
C GLU A 53 -11.87 9.37 -22.28
N GLN A 54 -11.51 9.01 -21.06
CA GLN A 54 -10.49 7.98 -20.80
C GLN A 54 -10.85 6.60 -21.37
N ALA A 55 -12.12 6.21 -21.26
CA ALA A 55 -12.61 4.96 -21.84
C ALA A 55 -12.50 4.89 -23.36
N ARG A 56 -12.56 6.03 -24.04
CA ARG A 56 -12.47 6.14 -25.51
C ARG A 56 -11.05 6.25 -26.05
N VAL A 57 -10.06 6.48 -25.19
CA VAL A 57 -8.65 6.53 -25.60
C VAL A 57 -8.24 5.16 -26.13
N ILE A 58 -8.00 5.06 -27.43
CA ILE A 58 -7.44 3.87 -28.06
C ILE A 58 -5.95 3.85 -27.73
N VAL A 59 -5.55 2.95 -26.85
CA VAL A 59 -4.12 2.63 -26.67
C VAL A 59 -3.78 1.63 -27.77
N GLU A 60 -2.94 2.04 -28.75
CA GLU A 60 -2.38 1.07 -29.69
C GLU A 60 -1.58 0.04 -28.88
N PRO A 61 -1.84 -1.27 -29.07
CA PRO A 61 -1.11 -2.29 -28.34
C PRO A 61 0.38 -2.20 -28.71
N GLU A 62 1.21 -1.79 -27.78
CA GLU A 62 2.66 -1.92 -27.91
C GLU A 62 2.98 -3.43 -27.96
N SER A 63 3.23 -3.91 -29.18
CA SER A 63 3.76 -5.22 -29.55
C SER A 63 3.00 -6.49 -29.13
N ASP A 64 2.98 -7.43 -30.01
CA ASP A 64 2.32 -8.75 -30.18
C ASP A 64 2.30 -9.75 -29.03
N THR A 65 2.46 -9.40 -27.77
CA THR A 65 2.54 -10.34 -26.63
C THR A 65 1.53 -10.11 -25.50
N PHE A 66 0.66 -9.10 -25.59
CA PHE A 66 -0.39 -8.90 -24.60
C PHE A 66 -1.64 -9.70 -24.96
N SER A 67 -1.78 -10.86 -24.34
CA SER A 67 -3.04 -11.63 -24.41
C SER A 67 -4.15 -10.85 -23.70
N SER A 68 -5.36 -10.89 -24.23
CA SER A 68 -6.58 -10.31 -23.64
C SER A 68 -6.85 -10.73 -22.19
N ARG A 69 -6.16 -11.77 -21.71
CA ARG A 69 -6.20 -12.24 -20.32
C ARG A 69 -5.41 -11.34 -19.34
N SER A 70 -4.36 -10.68 -19.81
CA SER A 70 -3.51 -9.80 -18.99
C SER A 70 -4.24 -8.51 -18.59
N ILE A 71 -5.08 -7.97 -19.46
CA ILE A 71 -5.82 -6.71 -19.27
C ILE A 71 -6.82 -6.82 -18.08
N ARG A 72 -7.46 -7.97 -17.91
CA ARG A 72 -8.42 -8.19 -16.82
C ARG A 72 -7.77 -8.52 -15.48
N SER A 73 -6.49 -8.87 -15.47
CA SER A 73 -5.80 -9.31 -14.24
C SER A 73 -5.53 -8.20 -13.24
N ASP A 74 -5.37 -6.97 -13.71
CA ASP A 74 -4.93 -5.84 -12.89
C ASP A 74 -6.06 -5.19 -12.08
N GLY A 75 -7.31 -5.47 -12.44
CA GLY A 75 -8.49 -5.03 -11.69
C GLY A 75 -8.71 -3.52 -11.69
N THR A 76 -8.17 -2.80 -12.69
CA THR A 76 -8.35 -1.35 -12.81
C THR A 76 -9.71 -1.00 -13.41
N LEU A 77 -10.29 0.11 -12.94
CA LEU A 77 -11.57 0.59 -13.43
C LEU A 77 -11.50 1.03 -14.90
N VAL A 78 -10.41 1.71 -15.28
CA VAL A 78 -10.25 2.28 -16.62
C VAL A 78 -10.21 1.20 -17.70
N GLU A 79 -9.60 0.06 -17.44
CA GLU A 79 -9.56 -1.07 -18.39
C GLU A 79 -10.94 -1.67 -18.62
N ALA A 80 -11.70 -1.88 -17.55
CA ALA A 80 -13.08 -2.35 -17.67
C ALA A 80 -13.97 -1.38 -18.44
N LEU A 81 -13.81 -0.07 -18.23
CA LEU A 81 -14.53 0.96 -18.98
C LEU A 81 -14.13 0.98 -20.45
N ARG A 82 -12.86 0.75 -20.80
CA ARG A 82 -12.40 0.65 -22.20
C ARG A 82 -13.01 -0.56 -22.91
N GLU A 83 -13.04 -1.72 -22.24
CA GLU A 83 -13.69 -2.92 -22.78
C GLU A 83 -15.17 -2.64 -23.11
N LEU A 84 -15.89 -1.97 -22.22
CA LEU A 84 -17.28 -1.58 -22.43
C LEU A 84 -17.45 -0.50 -23.51
N ALA A 85 -16.51 0.42 -23.65
CA ALA A 85 -16.56 1.47 -24.67
C ALA A 85 -16.35 0.93 -26.10
N GLN A 86 -15.61 -0.17 -26.23
CA GLN A 86 -15.33 -0.84 -27.51
C GLN A 86 -16.38 -1.92 -27.85
N ALA A 87 -17.29 -2.20 -26.93
CA ALA A 87 -18.29 -3.25 -27.11
C ALA A 87 -19.32 -2.87 -28.18
N SER A 88 -19.64 -3.80 -29.07
CA SER A 88 -20.74 -3.65 -30.03
C SER A 88 -22.12 -3.71 -29.35
N ASP A 89 -22.23 -4.44 -28.25
CA ASP A 89 -23.42 -4.54 -27.39
C ASP A 89 -23.00 -4.38 -25.91
N PHE A 90 -23.27 -3.22 -25.37
CA PHE A 90 -22.97 -2.88 -23.97
C PHE A 90 -23.62 -3.86 -22.99
N SER A 91 -24.88 -4.21 -23.21
CA SER A 91 -25.63 -5.05 -22.24
C SER A 91 -25.07 -6.47 -22.13
N THR A 92 -24.65 -7.04 -23.25
CA THR A 92 -24.02 -8.38 -23.27
C THR A 92 -22.64 -8.31 -22.64
N THR A 93 -21.80 -7.38 -23.02
CA THR A 93 -20.43 -7.22 -22.49
C THR A 93 -20.45 -6.89 -20.99
N TRP A 94 -21.40 -6.06 -20.54
CA TRP A 94 -21.57 -5.77 -19.10
C TRP A 94 -21.86 -7.04 -18.29
N LYS A 95 -22.77 -7.89 -18.74
CA LYS A 95 -23.12 -9.16 -18.06
C LYS A 95 -21.96 -10.14 -18.07
N GLU A 96 -21.19 -10.21 -19.15
CA GLU A 96 -20.01 -11.04 -19.26
C GLU A 96 -18.91 -10.58 -18.30
N LEU A 97 -18.68 -9.27 -18.23
CA LEU A 97 -17.69 -8.66 -17.31
C LEU A 97 -18.09 -8.88 -15.84
N GLN A 98 -19.37 -8.65 -15.51
CA GLN A 98 -19.89 -8.89 -14.17
C GLN A 98 -19.73 -10.36 -13.75
N ARG A 99 -20.10 -11.31 -14.65
CA ARG A 99 -19.91 -12.73 -14.40
C ARG A 99 -18.43 -13.10 -14.24
N TYR A 100 -17.57 -12.56 -15.08
CA TYR A 100 -16.13 -12.79 -14.99
C TYR A 100 -15.59 -12.40 -13.62
N TRP A 101 -15.88 -11.19 -13.15
CA TRP A 101 -15.39 -10.71 -11.87
C TRP A 101 -16.01 -11.44 -10.68
N GLN A 102 -17.26 -11.84 -10.78
CA GLN A 102 -17.87 -12.69 -9.75
C GLN A 102 -17.12 -14.01 -9.61
N VAL A 103 -16.87 -14.72 -10.71
CA VAL A 103 -16.10 -15.98 -10.71
C VAL A 103 -14.67 -15.77 -10.25
N GLU A 104 -14.06 -14.66 -10.67
CA GLU A 104 -12.67 -14.31 -10.30
C GLU A 104 -12.54 -14.08 -8.79
N VAL A 105 -13.47 -13.32 -8.17
CA VAL A 105 -13.50 -13.11 -6.72
C VAL A 105 -13.70 -14.43 -5.97
N GLU A 106 -14.65 -15.27 -6.40
CA GLU A 106 -14.88 -16.58 -5.79
C GLU A 106 -13.62 -17.48 -5.90
N THR A 107 -12.94 -17.44 -7.06
CA THR A 107 -11.71 -18.20 -7.29
C THR A 107 -10.55 -17.71 -6.43
N ARG A 108 -10.38 -16.39 -6.31
CA ARG A 108 -9.35 -15.78 -5.45
C ARG A 108 -9.59 -16.10 -3.98
N GLN A 109 -10.84 -15.97 -3.55
CA GLN A 109 -11.23 -16.28 -2.17
C GLN A 109 -10.96 -17.75 -1.84
N ALA A 110 -11.45 -18.69 -2.68
CA ALA A 110 -11.23 -20.12 -2.48
C ALA A 110 -9.73 -20.47 -2.44
N PHE A 111 -8.94 -19.88 -3.32
CA PHE A 111 -7.50 -20.06 -3.34
C PHE A 111 -6.83 -19.52 -2.07
N ASN A 112 -7.23 -18.31 -1.62
CA ASN A 112 -6.68 -17.74 -0.41
C ASN A 112 -7.06 -18.54 0.83
N ASP A 113 -8.33 -18.95 0.94
CA ASP A 113 -8.84 -19.74 2.09
C ASP A 113 -8.18 -21.14 2.18
N GLU A 114 -7.81 -21.72 1.03
CA GLU A 114 -7.16 -23.04 0.98
C GLU A 114 -5.68 -22.99 1.38
N HIS A 115 -4.99 -21.88 1.09
CA HIS A 115 -3.53 -21.87 1.13
C HIS A 115 -2.93 -20.91 2.14
N PHE A 116 -3.67 -19.94 2.68
CA PHE A 116 -3.08 -18.87 3.46
C PHE A 116 -3.77 -18.65 4.80
N ASP A 117 -2.99 -18.77 5.86
CA ASP A 117 -3.38 -18.35 7.20
C ASP A 117 -2.71 -17.01 7.53
N VAL A 118 -3.52 -16.00 7.88
CA VAL A 118 -3.00 -14.69 8.30
C VAL A 118 -2.34 -14.82 9.66
N ALA A 119 -1.03 -14.63 9.69
CA ALA A 119 -0.25 -14.68 10.93
C ALA A 119 -0.28 -13.34 11.67
N TRP A 120 -0.23 -12.22 10.93
CA TRP A 120 -0.36 -10.86 11.46
C TRP A 120 -1.14 -9.98 10.50
N ASP A 121 -2.21 -9.36 11.01
CA ASP A 121 -2.92 -8.27 10.35
C ASP A 121 -2.50 -6.94 10.98
N LEU A 122 -1.61 -6.22 10.28
CA LEU A 122 -1.07 -4.94 10.74
C LEU A 122 -2.05 -3.77 10.53
N SER A 123 -3.23 -4.02 9.97
CA SER A 123 -4.33 -3.05 9.93
C SER A 123 -5.21 -3.10 11.19
N GLY A 124 -5.08 -4.16 11.97
CA GLY A 124 -5.87 -4.45 13.17
C GLY A 124 -5.06 -4.45 14.45
N SER A 125 -5.55 -5.20 15.43
CA SER A 125 -4.98 -5.31 16.77
C SER A 125 -3.58 -5.93 16.81
N ASP A 126 -3.22 -6.73 15.78
CA ASP A 126 -1.90 -7.37 15.76
C ASP A 126 -0.76 -6.35 15.65
N TYR A 127 -1.06 -5.14 15.12
CA TYR A 127 -0.09 -4.05 15.12
C TYR A 127 0.39 -3.69 16.53
N GLU A 128 -0.46 -3.81 17.55
CA GLU A 128 -0.10 -3.52 18.96
C GLU A 128 0.97 -4.47 19.49
N THR A 129 1.09 -5.65 18.90
CA THR A 129 2.12 -6.63 19.26
C THR A 129 3.49 -6.29 18.66
N THR A 130 3.55 -5.40 17.68
CA THR A 130 4.79 -5.01 17.01
C THR A 130 5.64 -4.13 17.89
N ILE A 131 6.95 -4.29 17.75
CA ILE A 131 7.93 -3.39 18.36
C ILE A 131 8.58 -2.53 17.27
N GLY A 132 9.30 -1.50 17.66
CA GLY A 132 10.02 -0.66 16.71
C GLY A 132 10.28 0.73 17.27
N HIS A 133 10.83 1.58 16.39
CA HIS A 133 11.20 2.94 16.75
C HIS A 133 11.15 3.86 15.53
N GLY A 134 11.48 5.12 15.74
CA GLY A 134 11.51 6.15 14.71
C GLY A 134 10.27 7.04 14.71
N VAL A 135 10.44 8.27 14.21
CA VAL A 135 9.35 9.27 14.18
C VAL A 135 8.27 8.87 13.18
N GLY A 136 8.65 8.12 12.14
CA GLY A 136 7.73 7.62 11.11
C GLY A 136 6.92 6.41 11.56
N ARG A 137 7.35 5.69 12.64
CA ARG A 137 6.55 4.57 13.15
C ARG A 137 5.22 5.09 13.70
N PRO A 138 4.06 4.62 13.18
CA PRO A 138 2.76 5.02 13.72
C PRO A 138 2.56 4.48 15.14
N ASP A 139 1.82 5.21 15.96
CA ASP A 139 1.49 4.76 17.32
C ASP A 139 0.41 3.66 17.33
N VAL A 140 -0.46 3.67 16.32
CA VAL A 140 -1.55 2.70 16.09
C VAL A 140 -1.63 2.34 14.61
N ALA A 141 -2.25 1.22 14.28
CA ALA A 141 -2.58 0.89 12.91
C ALA A 141 -3.42 2.00 12.26
N SER A 142 -3.19 2.22 10.98
CA SER A 142 -3.95 3.19 10.18
C SER A 142 -5.22 2.54 9.65
N PRO A 143 -6.40 3.15 9.82
CA PRO A 143 -7.62 2.68 9.17
C PRO A 143 -7.57 2.88 7.65
N PRO A 144 -8.47 2.24 6.88
CA PRO A 144 -8.65 2.53 5.47
C PRO A 144 -8.95 4.01 5.22
N GLY A 145 -8.39 4.56 4.14
CA GLY A 145 -8.56 5.98 3.81
C GLY A 145 -7.53 6.92 4.46
N GLU A 146 -6.55 6.36 5.15
CA GLU A 146 -5.40 7.17 5.57
C GLU A 146 -4.59 7.61 4.36
N PHE A 147 -3.88 8.73 4.44
CA PHE A 147 -3.24 9.34 3.29
C PHE A 147 -1.89 9.93 3.63
N SER A 148 -1.00 10.00 2.63
CA SER A 148 0.28 10.69 2.76
C SER A 148 0.21 12.11 2.25
N ILE A 149 0.94 13.00 2.95
CA ILE A 149 1.12 14.39 2.52
C ILE A 149 2.42 14.47 1.73
N GLU A 150 2.32 14.92 0.49
CA GLU A 150 3.47 15.16 -0.36
C GLU A 150 3.66 16.67 -0.60
N ARG A 151 4.92 17.09 -0.68
CA ARG A 151 5.30 18.45 -0.99
C ARG A 151 6.12 18.47 -2.26
N ARG A 152 5.46 18.23 -3.39
CA ARG A 152 6.15 18.11 -4.68
C ARG A 152 5.44 18.98 -5.72
N GLY A 153 5.93 20.17 -5.92
CA GLY A 153 5.26 21.13 -6.78
C GLY A 153 3.87 21.47 -6.27
N ASP A 154 2.85 21.29 -7.10
CA ASP A 154 1.45 21.52 -6.79
C ASP A 154 0.75 20.29 -6.17
N VAL A 155 1.47 19.16 -6.06
CA VAL A 155 0.94 17.92 -5.46
C VAL A 155 1.07 17.98 -3.95
N LEU A 156 -0.06 17.86 -3.24
CA LEU A 156 -0.12 17.84 -1.78
C LEU A 156 -0.50 16.48 -1.21
N LEU A 157 -1.11 15.62 -2.01
CA LEU A 157 -1.55 14.27 -1.64
C LEU A 157 -0.74 13.23 -2.40
N GLY A 158 -0.04 12.34 -1.70
CA GLY A 158 0.74 11.27 -2.33
C GLY A 158 -0.12 10.08 -2.72
N GLY A 159 -1.08 9.69 -1.90
CA GLY A 159 -2.01 8.59 -2.14
C GLY A 159 -2.95 8.37 -0.97
N ILE A 160 -3.98 7.56 -1.20
CA ILE A 160 -4.92 7.07 -0.19
C ILE A 160 -4.67 5.57 -0.02
N TYR A 161 -4.58 5.13 1.22
CA TYR A 161 -4.13 3.78 1.50
C TYR A 161 -5.22 2.92 2.14
N PRO A 162 -5.20 1.59 1.89
CA PRO A 162 -5.95 0.62 2.68
C PRO A 162 -5.47 0.62 4.14
N GLY A 163 -6.10 -0.16 5.02
CA GLY A 163 -5.63 -0.33 6.38
C GLY A 163 -4.21 -0.91 6.45
N GLY A 164 -3.42 -0.47 7.43
CA GLY A 164 -2.04 -0.93 7.58
C GLY A 164 -1.18 -0.03 8.46
N ALA A 165 0.11 -0.25 8.41
CA ALA A 165 1.11 0.54 9.12
C ALA A 165 2.05 1.25 8.15
N TYR A 166 2.10 2.58 8.20
CA TYR A 166 2.79 3.42 7.22
C TYR A 166 3.73 4.41 7.88
N THR A 167 4.99 4.47 7.44
CA THR A 167 6.00 5.37 8.03
C THR A 167 5.95 6.80 7.50
N HIS A 168 5.24 7.06 6.41
CA HIS A 168 5.37 8.29 5.61
C HIS A 168 4.14 9.18 5.56
N LEU A 169 3.12 8.91 6.35
CA LEU A 169 1.84 9.64 6.30
C LEU A 169 1.97 11.16 6.48
N LEU A 170 3.03 11.62 7.11
CA LEU A 170 3.35 13.03 7.28
C LEU A 170 4.53 13.48 6.43
N SER A 171 5.52 12.62 6.25
CA SER A 171 6.71 12.93 5.47
C SER A 171 7.55 11.71 5.22
N THR A 172 8.04 11.55 3.99
CA THR A 172 9.03 10.54 3.62
C THR A 172 10.43 10.77 4.23
N LYS A 173 10.61 11.87 4.98
CA LYS A 173 11.83 12.14 5.77
C LYS A 173 11.81 11.52 7.17
N HIS A 174 10.67 11.01 7.58
CA HIS A 174 10.53 10.37 8.88
C HIS A 174 10.95 8.90 8.77
N GLY A 175 12.09 8.58 9.37
CA GLY A 175 12.53 7.20 9.49
C GLY A 175 11.69 6.41 10.47
N GLY A 176 11.57 5.10 10.25
CA GLY A 176 10.87 4.21 11.16
C GLY A 176 11.15 2.73 10.89
N VAL A 177 11.07 1.97 11.97
CA VAL A 177 11.18 0.52 11.99
C VAL A 177 9.93 -0.07 12.63
N ILE A 178 9.38 -1.09 11.99
CA ILE A 178 8.27 -1.91 12.50
C ILE A 178 8.76 -3.36 12.47
N GLN A 179 8.68 -4.06 13.60
CA GLN A 179 9.13 -5.44 13.74
C GLN A 179 8.01 -6.29 14.32
N THR A 180 7.80 -7.48 13.73
CA THR A 180 6.90 -8.47 14.34
C THR A 180 7.48 -9.03 15.63
N PRO A 181 6.67 -9.64 16.48
CA PRO A 181 7.18 -10.55 17.50
C PRO A 181 8.05 -11.65 16.87
N ARG A 182 8.91 -12.25 17.70
CA ARG A 182 9.69 -13.40 17.24
C ARG A 182 8.79 -14.62 17.12
N PHE A 183 9.03 -15.40 16.07
CA PHE A 183 8.33 -16.64 15.80
C PHE A 183 9.29 -17.72 15.33
N ARG A 184 8.87 -18.96 15.40
CA ARG A 184 9.59 -20.08 14.80
C ARG A 184 9.11 -20.26 13.37
N ILE A 185 10.01 -20.38 12.42
CA ILE A 185 9.69 -20.68 11.04
C ILE A 185 9.25 -22.14 10.95
N ASP A 186 8.03 -22.39 10.55
CA ASP A 186 7.45 -23.73 10.36
C ASP A 186 6.85 -23.93 8.97
N SER A 187 6.73 -22.87 8.18
CA SER A 187 6.20 -22.84 6.82
C SER A 187 7.32 -22.83 5.76
N ASP A 188 7.01 -23.29 4.54
CA ASP A 188 7.93 -23.26 3.40
C ASP A 188 8.09 -21.84 2.85
N HIS A 189 7.05 -21.00 2.98
CA HIS A 189 7.05 -19.65 2.47
C HIS A 189 6.45 -18.66 3.49
N ILE A 190 6.91 -17.43 3.40
CA ILE A 190 6.33 -16.28 4.11
C ILE A 190 6.04 -15.19 3.11
N SER A 191 4.79 -14.78 2.99
CA SER A 191 4.39 -13.65 2.16
C SER A 191 4.05 -12.43 3.01
N VAL A 192 4.43 -11.25 2.51
CA VAL A 192 4.11 -9.96 3.12
C VAL A 192 3.48 -9.02 2.10
N ARG A 193 2.46 -8.28 2.53
CA ARG A 193 1.82 -7.25 1.70
C ARG A 193 2.39 -5.90 2.06
N VAL A 194 3.15 -5.30 1.13
CA VAL A 194 3.98 -4.12 1.39
C VAL A 194 3.92 -3.11 0.27
N LEU A 195 4.21 -1.85 0.61
CA LEU A 195 4.60 -0.78 -0.31
C LEU A 195 5.88 -0.12 0.20
N GLY A 196 6.60 0.60 -0.65
CA GLY A 196 7.78 1.35 -0.19
C GLY A 196 8.65 1.89 -1.32
N GLY A 197 9.50 2.85 -0.98
CA GLY A 197 10.48 3.43 -1.89
C GLY A 197 11.73 2.58 -2.09
N ASP A 198 12.58 2.97 -3.03
CA ASP A 198 13.82 2.25 -3.41
C ASP A 198 14.77 1.92 -2.25
N LEU A 199 14.73 2.74 -1.22
CA LEU A 199 15.67 2.66 -0.09
C LEU A 199 15.00 2.17 1.19
N SER A 200 13.83 1.57 1.08
CA SER A 200 13.13 0.91 2.18
C SER A 200 13.13 -0.60 1.97
N PHE A 201 13.00 -1.34 3.07
CA PHE A 201 13.16 -2.78 3.04
C PHE A 201 12.16 -3.49 3.95
N ALA A 202 11.56 -4.55 3.42
CA ALA A 202 11.02 -5.65 4.20
C ALA A 202 12.10 -6.73 4.27
N GLN A 203 12.40 -7.25 5.46
CA GLN A 203 13.43 -8.28 5.63
C GLN A 203 13.03 -9.30 6.70
N LEU A 204 13.36 -10.56 6.42
CA LEU A 204 13.26 -11.64 7.40
C LEU A 204 14.61 -11.77 8.11
N ILE A 205 14.62 -11.58 9.43
CA ILE A 205 15.83 -11.64 10.25
C ILE A 205 15.80 -12.95 11.05
N ILE A 206 16.75 -13.82 10.75
CA ILE A 206 16.86 -15.16 11.33
C ILE A 206 17.93 -15.13 12.44
N GLU A 207 17.59 -15.69 13.61
CA GLU A 207 18.48 -15.80 14.78
C GLU A 207 19.17 -14.47 15.18
N ASN A 208 18.46 -13.34 15.01
CA ASN A 208 19.01 -11.98 15.18
C ASN A 208 20.13 -11.60 14.22
N TYR A 209 20.30 -12.28 13.14
CA TYR A 209 21.32 -11.96 12.15
C TYR A 209 20.80 -10.87 11.21
N ALA A 210 20.89 -9.62 11.65
CA ALA A 210 20.40 -8.47 10.91
C ALA A 210 21.27 -8.08 9.69
N VAL A 211 22.46 -8.70 9.55
CA VAL A 211 23.40 -8.42 8.46
C VAL A 211 23.41 -9.58 7.49
N PRO A 212 22.76 -9.47 6.33
CA PRO A 212 22.82 -10.51 5.32
C PRO A 212 24.23 -10.55 4.73
N ARG A 213 24.96 -11.62 5.00
CA ARG A 213 26.22 -11.93 4.35
C ARG A 213 26.13 -13.24 3.59
N GLY A 214 26.44 -13.18 2.30
CA GLY A 214 26.35 -14.34 1.41
C GLY A 214 24.93 -14.66 0.97
N GLY A 215 24.78 -15.47 -0.06
CA GLY A 215 23.52 -15.73 -0.74
C GLY A 215 22.42 -16.36 0.12
N ILE A 216 22.77 -16.97 1.25
CA ILE A 216 21.81 -17.70 2.09
C ILE A 216 21.00 -16.76 2.99
N TYR A 217 21.58 -15.64 3.44
CA TYR A 217 20.93 -14.73 4.38
C TYR A 217 20.28 -13.51 3.73
N HIS A 218 20.17 -13.51 2.40
CA HIS A 218 19.64 -12.36 1.68
C HIS A 218 18.10 -12.40 1.56
N LEU A 219 17.41 -12.45 2.69
CA LEU A 219 15.95 -12.44 2.76
C LEU A 219 15.44 -11.02 2.93
N ARG A 220 15.80 -10.16 1.98
CA ARG A 220 15.43 -8.76 1.94
C ARG A 220 14.72 -8.43 0.64
N TYR A 221 13.71 -7.59 0.72
CA TYR A 221 12.95 -7.10 -0.40
C TYR A 221 12.78 -5.58 -0.33
N SER A 222 13.02 -4.86 -1.43
CA SER A 222 12.70 -3.44 -1.58
C SER A 222 11.46 -3.31 -2.46
N PRO A 223 10.35 -2.79 -1.96
CA PRO A 223 9.07 -2.78 -2.69
C PRO A 223 9.12 -1.99 -4.00
N LYS A 224 9.75 -0.83 -4.01
CA LYS A 224 9.82 0.08 -5.17
C LYS A 224 8.45 0.41 -5.78
N SER A 225 7.43 0.42 -4.95
CA SER A 225 6.04 0.69 -5.32
C SER A 225 5.38 1.51 -4.23
N ASP A 226 4.59 2.50 -4.61
CA ASP A 226 3.75 3.27 -3.71
C ASP A 226 2.34 2.67 -3.57
N GLN A 227 2.09 1.52 -4.20
CA GLN A 227 0.90 0.69 -4.02
C GLN A 227 1.26 -0.61 -3.32
N MET A 228 0.33 -1.11 -2.50
CA MET A 228 0.48 -2.39 -1.82
C MET A 228 0.62 -3.52 -2.81
N MET A 229 1.59 -4.39 -2.57
CA MET A 229 1.84 -5.58 -3.37
C MET A 229 2.32 -6.73 -2.49
N TRP A 230 2.01 -7.94 -2.90
CA TRP A 230 2.51 -9.13 -2.25
C TRP A 230 3.92 -9.45 -2.71
N THR A 231 4.78 -9.85 -1.78
CA THR A 231 6.07 -10.46 -2.04
C THR A 231 6.28 -11.62 -1.08
N GLN A 232 7.18 -12.54 -1.40
CA GLN A 232 7.42 -13.71 -0.57
C GLN A 232 8.91 -14.03 -0.43
N TRP A 233 9.24 -14.76 0.63
CA TRP A 233 10.50 -15.42 0.86
C TRP A 233 10.29 -16.94 0.87
N ASP A 234 11.17 -17.68 0.22
CA ASP A 234 11.33 -19.12 0.43
C ASP A 234 12.06 -19.35 1.75
N THR A 235 11.40 -20.00 2.68
CA THR A 235 11.90 -20.26 4.03
C THR A 235 12.16 -21.74 4.29
N THR A 236 12.06 -22.59 3.28
CA THR A 236 12.23 -24.04 3.37
C THR A 236 13.53 -24.41 4.09
N PHE A 237 14.64 -23.74 3.74
CA PHE A 237 15.94 -23.96 4.38
C PHE A 237 15.99 -23.56 5.86
N TRP A 238 15.10 -22.64 6.28
CA TRP A 238 15.13 -22.02 7.60
C TRP A 238 14.09 -22.59 8.56
N LYS A 239 13.38 -23.66 8.18
CA LYS A 239 12.41 -24.31 9.07
C LYS A 239 13.08 -24.70 10.39
N GLY A 240 12.43 -24.36 11.49
CA GLY A 240 12.92 -24.63 12.83
C GLY A 240 13.75 -23.52 13.48
N PHE A 241 14.22 -22.53 12.70
CA PHE A 241 14.91 -21.36 13.23
C PHE A 241 13.94 -20.32 13.78
N THR A 242 14.43 -19.49 14.70
CA THR A 242 13.67 -18.34 15.21
C THR A 242 13.90 -17.13 14.31
N ALA A 243 12.83 -16.40 13.98
CA ALA A 243 12.92 -15.22 13.14
C ALA A 243 11.99 -14.10 13.62
N TYR A 244 12.13 -12.93 13.02
CA TYR A 244 11.16 -11.85 13.02
C TYR A 244 11.23 -11.11 11.69
N ILE A 245 10.15 -10.43 11.32
CA ILE A 245 10.09 -9.62 10.12
C ILE A 245 10.27 -8.15 10.51
N GLU A 246 11.11 -7.45 9.77
CA GLU A 246 11.38 -6.04 9.95
C GLU A 246 11.05 -5.25 8.70
N PHE A 247 10.28 -4.19 8.86
CA PHE A 247 10.02 -3.17 7.86
C PHE A 247 10.77 -1.91 8.25
N ALA A 248 11.72 -1.47 7.44
CA ALA A 248 12.63 -0.38 7.80
C ALA A 248 12.81 0.62 6.68
N THR A 249 12.88 1.90 7.04
CA THR A 249 13.31 2.97 6.15
C THR A 249 14.84 3.05 6.09
N GLN A 250 15.38 3.71 5.07
CA GLN A 250 16.82 3.79 4.80
C GLN A 250 17.67 4.22 6.02
N GLU A 251 17.16 5.14 6.84
CA GLU A 251 17.94 5.66 7.98
C GLU A 251 18.20 4.61 9.05
N ASP A 252 17.29 3.66 9.16
CA ASP A 252 17.27 2.64 10.20
C ASP A 252 17.84 1.29 9.73
N VAL A 253 18.13 1.17 8.43
CA VAL A 253 18.77 -0.03 7.89
C VAL A 253 20.22 -0.08 8.32
N THR A 254 20.65 -1.24 8.81
CA THR A 254 22.04 -1.47 9.25
C THR A 254 23.03 -1.13 8.15
N ARG A 255 23.95 -0.22 8.41
CA ARG A 255 24.91 0.36 7.42
C ARG A 255 25.89 -0.65 6.81
N PHE A 256 25.96 -1.85 7.32
CA PHE A 256 26.75 -2.94 6.76
C PHE A 256 26.05 -3.72 5.64
N GLN A 257 24.88 -3.28 5.24
CA GLN A 257 24.16 -3.85 4.13
C GLN A 257 24.61 -3.15 2.86
N PHE A 258 25.66 -3.69 2.28
CA PHE A 258 26.19 -3.20 1.02
C PHE A 258 25.29 -3.61 -0.13
N ASP A 259 24.98 -2.69 -1.01
CA ASP A 259 24.70 -3.05 -2.38
C ASP A 259 25.91 -3.79 -2.94
N SER A 260 25.71 -4.92 -3.56
CA SER A 260 26.75 -5.80 -4.10
C SER A 260 27.67 -5.13 -5.13
N GLU A 261 27.28 -3.96 -5.62
CA GLU A 261 28.06 -3.16 -6.57
C GLU A 261 29.11 -2.24 -5.92
N ASP A 262 29.02 -1.97 -4.60
CA ASP A 262 29.93 -1.08 -3.87
C ASP A 262 30.71 -1.81 -2.77
N ALA A 263 31.17 -3.02 -3.04
CA ALA A 263 31.84 -3.91 -2.07
C ALA A 263 33.27 -3.47 -1.67
N SER A 264 33.69 -2.24 -1.92
CA SER A 264 34.95 -1.75 -1.35
C SER A 264 34.71 -1.32 0.10
N LEU A 265 35.37 -1.98 1.04
CA LEU A 265 35.35 -1.69 2.48
C LEU A 265 35.74 -0.24 2.83
N THR A 266 36.23 0.53 1.86
CA THR A 266 36.67 1.90 1.98
C THR A 266 35.60 2.94 1.61
N ASN A 267 34.58 2.56 0.86
CA ASN A 267 33.45 3.42 0.55
C ASN A 267 32.30 3.15 1.52
N ARG A 268 32.22 3.91 2.59
CA ARG A 268 30.99 4.00 3.38
C ARG A 268 29.87 4.42 2.42
N PRO A 269 28.78 3.68 2.33
CA PRO A 269 27.67 4.12 1.51
C PRO A 269 27.24 5.50 2.02
N THR A 270 27.55 6.53 1.25
CA THR A 270 26.92 7.83 1.44
C THR A 270 25.42 7.60 1.25
N ARG A 271 24.59 8.21 2.09
CA ARG A 271 23.15 8.20 1.91
C ARG A 271 22.85 8.50 0.45
N ARG A 272 22.26 7.57 -0.26
CA ARG A 272 21.83 7.82 -1.63
C ARG A 272 20.63 8.77 -1.58
N GLY A 273 20.68 9.84 -2.35
CA GLY A 273 19.61 10.83 -2.43
C GLY A 273 19.51 11.77 -1.23
N ASP A 274 18.34 12.33 -1.01
CA ASP A 274 18.04 13.34 0.01
C ASP A 274 17.61 12.72 1.37
N GLY A 275 17.80 11.43 1.55
CA GLY A 275 17.45 10.67 2.76
C GLY A 275 15.97 10.34 2.88
N ARG A 276 15.18 10.54 1.84
CA ARG A 276 13.77 10.18 1.83
C ARG A 276 13.61 8.71 1.53
N SER A 277 12.88 8.03 2.37
CA SER A 277 12.40 6.67 2.12
C SER A 277 11.11 6.43 2.90
N PHE A 278 10.34 5.43 2.47
CA PHE A 278 9.09 5.11 3.13
C PHE A 278 8.78 3.62 2.97
N ILE A 279 8.07 3.09 3.94
CA ILE A 279 7.56 1.73 3.91
C ILE A 279 6.17 1.69 4.54
N GLY A 280 5.33 0.80 4.02
CA GLY A 280 4.06 0.43 4.61
C GLY A 280 3.87 -1.08 4.52
N ALA A 281 3.16 -1.64 5.47
CA ALA A 281 2.83 -3.06 5.51
C ALA A 281 1.41 -3.25 6.05
N SER A 282 0.71 -4.28 5.57
CA SER A 282 -0.65 -4.58 6.02
C SER A 282 -0.82 -6.00 6.53
N GLN A 283 -0.34 -7.00 5.82
CA GLN A 283 -0.56 -8.41 6.17
C GLN A 283 0.70 -9.25 6.02
N ILE A 284 0.80 -10.27 6.86
CA ILE A 284 1.84 -11.28 6.82
C ILE A 284 1.16 -12.64 6.91
N VAL A 285 1.47 -13.53 5.98
CA VAL A 285 0.93 -14.90 5.93
C VAL A 285 2.05 -15.92 5.88
N LEU A 286 1.84 -17.04 6.56
CA LEU A 286 2.73 -18.20 6.57
C LEU A 286 2.05 -19.30 5.77
N HIS A 287 2.75 -19.94 4.83
CA HIS A 287 2.13 -20.88 3.91
C HIS A 287 3.12 -21.88 3.27
N GLU A 288 2.56 -22.91 2.62
CA GLU A 288 3.34 -23.97 1.99
C GLU A 288 3.40 -23.87 0.45
N THR A 289 2.56 -23.01 -0.15
CA THR A 289 2.53 -22.83 -1.61
C THR A 289 3.60 -21.86 -2.09
N ALA A 290 4.13 -22.06 -3.30
CA ALA A 290 5.08 -21.13 -3.93
C ALA A 290 4.40 -19.89 -4.55
N GLU A 291 3.06 -19.77 -4.46
CA GLU A 291 2.32 -18.62 -4.93
C GLU A 291 2.07 -17.63 -3.78
N THR A 292 1.89 -16.37 -4.10
CA THR A 292 1.47 -15.33 -3.13
C THR A 292 -0.05 -15.25 -3.01
N PRO A 293 -0.59 -14.71 -1.90
CA PRO A 293 -2.00 -14.39 -1.80
C PRO A 293 -2.49 -13.50 -2.96
N ARG A 294 -3.73 -13.66 -3.33
CA ARG A 294 -4.39 -12.85 -4.36
C ARG A 294 -5.12 -11.69 -3.71
N ASP A 295 -4.96 -10.50 -4.27
CA ASP A 295 -5.67 -9.33 -3.76
C ASP A 295 -7.18 -9.50 -3.93
N MET A 296 -7.91 -9.25 -2.83
CA MET A 296 -9.36 -9.35 -2.76
C MET A 296 -10.04 -8.00 -2.94
N VAL A 297 -9.31 -6.93 -2.77
CA VAL A 297 -9.81 -5.55 -2.84
C VAL A 297 -9.26 -4.90 -4.10
N LEU A 298 -10.11 -4.73 -5.10
CA LEU A 298 -9.73 -4.23 -6.42
C LEU A 298 -10.67 -3.08 -6.82
N PRO A 299 -10.14 -1.98 -7.39
CA PRO A 299 -10.97 -0.82 -7.77
C PRO A 299 -12.15 -1.17 -8.67
N VAL A 300 -11.96 -2.09 -9.62
CA VAL A 300 -13.01 -2.53 -10.56
C VAL A 300 -14.23 -3.14 -9.86
N LEU A 301 -14.08 -3.74 -8.68
CA LEU A 301 -15.18 -4.38 -7.99
C LEU A 301 -16.26 -3.39 -7.54
N GLN A 302 -15.84 -2.15 -7.24
CA GLN A 302 -16.78 -1.07 -6.91
C GLN A 302 -17.76 -0.78 -8.04
N MET A 303 -17.35 -1.00 -9.29
CA MET A 303 -18.16 -0.81 -10.49
C MET A 303 -19.43 -1.69 -10.53
N PHE A 304 -19.40 -2.85 -9.85
CA PHE A 304 -20.52 -3.80 -9.84
C PHE A 304 -21.41 -3.67 -8.62
N GLU A 305 -21.02 -2.88 -7.64
CA GLU A 305 -21.72 -2.77 -6.37
C GLU A 305 -22.97 -1.87 -6.50
N GLY A 306 -24.15 -2.50 -6.48
CA GLY A 306 -25.43 -1.80 -6.52
C GLY A 306 -25.76 -1.12 -7.86
N VAL A 307 -25.06 -1.46 -8.96
CA VAL A 307 -25.18 -0.78 -10.27
C VAL A 307 -25.81 -1.70 -11.32
N THR A 308 -26.75 -1.19 -12.06
CA THR A 308 -27.42 -1.91 -13.19
C THR A 308 -27.54 -0.99 -14.39
N PRO A 309 -26.41 -0.58 -15.03
CA PRO A 309 -26.43 0.38 -16.11
C PRO A 309 -26.97 -0.25 -17.41
N THR A 310 -27.63 0.57 -18.21
CA THR A 310 -28.10 0.20 -19.56
C THR A 310 -27.20 0.74 -20.67
N SER A 311 -26.24 1.59 -20.31
CA SER A 311 -25.28 2.20 -21.22
C SER A 311 -24.01 2.63 -20.50
N LEU A 312 -22.94 2.86 -21.27
CA LEU A 312 -21.68 3.40 -20.72
C LEU A 312 -21.87 4.78 -20.06
N ASN A 313 -22.70 5.65 -20.62
CA ASN A 313 -23.00 6.95 -20.04
C ASN A 313 -23.71 6.84 -18.68
N GLU A 314 -24.62 5.89 -18.56
CA GLU A 314 -25.30 5.63 -17.29
C GLU A 314 -24.32 5.06 -16.24
N LEU A 315 -23.44 4.14 -16.66
CA LEU A 315 -22.42 3.56 -15.80
C LEU A 315 -21.50 4.64 -15.26
N THR A 316 -20.92 5.50 -16.11
CA THR A 316 -20.01 6.54 -15.64
C THR A 316 -20.70 7.57 -14.73
N ARG A 317 -22.00 7.82 -14.94
CA ARG A 317 -22.79 8.64 -14.02
C ARG A 317 -22.94 7.97 -12.64
N GLN A 318 -23.27 6.67 -12.62
CA GLN A 318 -23.37 5.92 -11.36
C GLN A 318 -22.03 5.81 -10.63
N LEU A 319 -20.92 5.62 -11.36
CA LEU A 319 -19.57 5.65 -10.78
C LEU A 319 -19.23 7.03 -10.19
N SER A 320 -19.67 8.11 -10.82
CA SER A 320 -19.51 9.47 -10.28
C SER A 320 -20.28 9.66 -8.96
N GLU A 321 -21.46 9.07 -8.84
CA GLU A 321 -22.25 9.06 -7.60
C GLU A 321 -21.56 8.24 -6.50
N GLN A 322 -21.08 7.03 -6.81
CA GLN A 322 -20.31 6.18 -5.89
C GLN A 322 -19.01 6.89 -5.45
N LEU A 323 -18.32 7.57 -6.37
CA LEU A 323 -17.14 8.35 -6.03
C LEU A 323 -17.48 9.47 -5.03
N LYS A 324 -18.58 10.16 -5.25
CA LYS A 324 -19.06 11.18 -4.31
C LYS A 324 -19.32 10.58 -2.92
N GLU A 325 -19.99 9.43 -2.85
CA GLU A 325 -20.23 8.73 -1.59
C GLU A 325 -18.91 8.31 -0.92
N ALA A 326 -17.94 7.82 -1.68
CA ALA A 326 -16.61 7.48 -1.17
C ALA A 326 -15.87 8.73 -0.64
N VAL A 327 -15.94 9.86 -1.33
CA VAL A 327 -15.38 11.14 -0.85
C VAL A 327 -16.05 11.61 0.45
N GLU A 328 -17.36 11.50 0.55
CA GLU A 328 -18.10 11.84 1.78
C GLU A 328 -17.74 10.87 2.92
N ALA A 329 -17.61 9.58 2.64
CA ALA A 329 -17.16 8.58 3.62
C ALA A 329 -15.70 8.87 4.07
N TRP A 330 -14.81 9.27 3.15
CA TRP A 330 -13.46 9.69 3.46
C TRP A 330 -13.41 10.93 4.34
N ARG A 331 -14.23 11.95 4.03
CA ARG A 331 -14.37 13.15 4.84
C ARG A 331 -14.73 12.82 6.29
N ASP A 332 -15.62 11.84 6.47
CA ASP A 332 -16.17 11.44 7.76
C ASP A 332 -15.36 10.31 8.45
N ASP A 333 -14.21 9.94 7.88
CA ASP A 333 -13.31 8.87 8.40
C ASP A 333 -13.99 7.50 8.51
N ARG A 334 -14.76 7.12 7.48
CA ARG A 334 -15.60 5.90 7.44
C ARG A 334 -15.39 5.05 6.19
N LEU A 335 -14.27 5.26 5.47
CA LEU A 335 -13.99 4.46 4.27
C LEU A 335 -13.84 2.98 4.62
N THR A 336 -14.39 2.14 3.75
CA THR A 336 -14.05 0.73 3.70
C THR A 336 -12.74 0.52 2.92
N GLU A 337 -12.15 -0.66 3.03
CA GLU A 337 -10.98 -1.05 2.20
C GLU A 337 -11.27 -0.90 0.71
N GLN A 338 -12.43 -1.38 0.26
CA GLN A 338 -12.86 -1.31 -1.14
C GLN A 338 -12.98 0.13 -1.62
N GLN A 339 -13.60 1.00 -0.82
CA GLN A 339 -13.75 2.41 -1.15
C GLN A 339 -12.39 3.15 -1.13
N ALA A 340 -11.45 2.74 -0.29
CA ALA A 340 -10.13 3.35 -0.23
C ALA A 340 -9.33 3.12 -1.52
N VAL A 341 -9.28 1.89 -2.01
CA VAL A 341 -8.59 1.58 -3.28
C VAL A 341 -9.31 2.18 -4.49
N PHE A 342 -10.65 2.22 -4.46
CA PHE A 342 -11.44 2.87 -5.49
C PHE A 342 -11.15 4.37 -5.57
N LEU A 343 -11.15 5.06 -4.43
CA LEU A 343 -10.87 6.49 -4.36
C LEU A 343 -9.41 6.80 -4.76
N ASP A 344 -8.44 5.95 -4.36
CA ASP A 344 -7.03 6.11 -4.70
C ASP A 344 -6.79 6.01 -6.23
N GLU A 345 -7.55 5.16 -6.94
CA GLU A 345 -7.44 5.08 -8.40
C GLU A 345 -7.75 6.42 -9.06
N PHE A 346 -8.80 7.14 -8.63
CA PHE A 346 -9.14 8.47 -9.17
C PHE A 346 -8.08 9.52 -8.81
N VAL A 347 -7.50 9.42 -7.64
CA VAL A 347 -6.41 10.31 -7.21
C VAL A 347 -5.17 10.07 -8.08
N ARG A 348 -4.79 8.82 -8.32
CA ARG A 348 -3.62 8.45 -9.13
C ARG A 348 -3.80 8.73 -10.62
N ALA A 349 -5.02 8.60 -11.11
CA ALA A 349 -5.36 8.94 -12.49
C ALA A 349 -5.47 10.46 -12.74
N ASP A 350 -5.14 11.31 -11.75
CA ASP A 350 -5.28 12.77 -11.78
C ASP A 350 -6.72 13.25 -12.12
N LEU A 351 -7.72 12.38 -11.87
CA LEU A 351 -9.14 12.73 -12.01
C LEU A 351 -9.67 13.54 -10.84
N LEU A 352 -9.05 13.40 -9.68
CA LEU A 352 -9.25 14.25 -8.52
C LEU A 352 -7.98 15.08 -8.25
N PRO A 353 -8.10 16.37 -7.98
CA PRO A 353 -6.94 17.22 -7.69
C PRO A 353 -6.24 16.75 -6.40
N ARG A 354 -4.91 16.70 -6.46
CA ARG A 354 -4.08 16.24 -5.34
C ARG A 354 -2.98 17.17 -4.92
#